data_d325218025145bb15ec3d03084b873d7
#
_entry.id   d325218025145bb15ec3d03084b873d7
#
_cell.length_a   1.000
_cell.length_b   1.000
_cell.length_c   1.000
_cell.angle_alpha   90.00
_cell.angle_beta   90.00
_cell.angle_gamma   90.00
#
_symmetry.space_group_name_H-M   'P 1'
#
loop_
_entity.id
_entity.type
_entity.pdbx_description
1 polymer ?
#
loop_
_entity_poly.entity_id
_entity_poly.type
_entity_poly.pdbx_seq_one_letter_code
_entity_poly.pdbx_strand_id
1 'polypeptide(L)'
;CHKIGLWTASFFIIGFPFEKREEVKKTVDFIINSKINFPFMFIAQPYLGTDLYQDFKSAGLLKEGFLDASSFIKTKYKTKYFSSAELNNIRKFTYIKFYLRKILHYSNPFIFYKEFLSKIRDLEDLEYTIKIFKNLLTDFLY
;
A
#
# COMPACT_ATOMS: atom_id res chain seq x y z
N CYS A 1 9.86 -15.48 7.67
CA CYS A 1 8.49 -15.37 8.20
C CYS A 1 7.56 -16.40 7.57
N HIS A 2 7.41 -16.45 6.23
CA HIS A 2 6.46 -17.36 5.55
C HIS A 2 6.71 -18.84 5.88
N LYS A 3 7.99 -19.31 5.90
CA LYS A 3 8.35 -20.71 6.21
C LYS A 3 8.00 -21.15 7.64
N ILE A 4 7.91 -20.23 8.59
CA ILE A 4 7.61 -20.47 10.00
C ILE A 4 6.18 -20.07 10.40
N GLY A 5 5.30 -19.87 9.41
CA GLY A 5 3.88 -19.62 9.63
C GLY A 5 3.50 -18.22 10.14
N LEU A 6 4.42 -17.24 10.16
CA LEU A 6 4.09 -15.90 10.64
C LEU A 6 3.32 -15.09 9.60
N TRP A 7 2.34 -14.32 10.06
CA TRP A 7 1.72 -13.24 9.29
C TRP A 7 2.71 -12.11 9.08
N THR A 8 2.73 -11.54 7.88
CA THR A 8 3.64 -10.46 7.51
C THR A 8 2.87 -9.24 7.01
N ALA A 9 3.14 -8.11 7.61
CA ALA A 9 2.74 -6.80 7.13
C ALA A 9 3.97 -6.04 6.63
N SER A 10 3.81 -5.26 5.57
CA SER A 10 4.89 -4.40 5.05
C SER A 10 4.33 -3.08 4.57
N PHE A 11 5.07 -2.03 4.85
CA PHE A 11 4.73 -0.68 4.49
C PHE A 11 5.54 -0.25 3.27
N PHE A 12 4.84 0.37 2.32
CA PHE A 12 5.42 0.90 1.08
C PHE A 12 5.01 2.35 0.92
N ILE A 13 5.91 3.16 0.42
CA ILE A 13 5.64 4.57 0.15
C ILE A 13 6.02 4.83 -1.31
N ILE A 14 5.15 5.50 -2.05
CA ILE A 14 5.39 6.00 -3.41
C ILE A 14 5.07 7.48 -3.49
N GLY A 15 5.42 8.13 -4.58
CA GLY A 15 5.07 9.52 -4.83
C GLY A 15 6.02 10.52 -4.22
N PHE A 16 7.31 10.17 -4.11
CA PHE A 16 8.35 11.14 -3.82
C PHE A 16 8.50 12.14 -4.98
N PRO A 17 8.96 13.40 -4.72
CA PRO A 17 8.97 14.49 -5.71
C PRO A 17 9.64 14.14 -7.04
N PHE A 18 10.74 13.40 -6.99
CA PHE A 18 11.58 13.05 -8.14
C PHE A 18 11.51 11.56 -8.54
N GLU A 19 10.64 10.79 -7.88
CA GLU A 19 10.49 9.34 -8.13
C GLU A 19 9.99 9.10 -9.55
N LYS A 20 10.76 8.32 -10.32
CA LYS A 20 10.46 8.03 -11.72
C LYS A 20 9.42 6.91 -11.87
N ARG A 21 8.82 6.83 -13.06
CA ARG A 21 7.79 5.81 -13.37
C ARG A 21 8.31 4.38 -13.20
N GLU A 22 9.57 4.14 -13.57
CA GLU A 22 10.21 2.83 -13.44
C GLU A 22 10.42 2.42 -11.98
N GLU A 23 10.67 3.38 -11.08
CA GLU A 23 10.87 3.13 -9.66
C GLU A 23 9.55 2.76 -8.98
N VAL A 24 8.49 3.54 -9.25
CA VAL A 24 7.13 3.22 -8.80
C VAL A 24 6.69 1.85 -9.32
N LYS A 25 6.97 1.56 -10.61
CA LYS A 25 6.66 0.26 -11.20
C LYS A 25 7.36 -0.89 -10.47
N LYS A 26 8.65 -0.75 -10.13
CA LYS A 26 9.39 -1.77 -9.34
C LYS A 26 8.75 -2.02 -7.99
N THR A 27 8.33 -0.96 -7.28
CA THR A 27 7.62 -1.08 -6.00
C THR A 27 6.30 -1.83 -6.17
N VAL A 28 5.51 -1.47 -7.17
CA VAL A 28 4.23 -2.12 -7.49
C VAL A 28 4.43 -3.60 -7.84
N ASP A 29 5.37 -3.90 -8.71
CA ASP A 29 5.69 -5.27 -9.13
C ASP A 29 6.18 -6.11 -7.93
N PHE A 30 6.98 -5.52 -7.05
CA PHE A 30 7.41 -6.18 -5.82
C PHE A 30 6.22 -6.51 -4.92
N ILE A 31 5.31 -5.56 -4.68
CA ILE A 31 4.11 -5.79 -3.86
C ILE A 31 3.30 -6.95 -4.43
N ILE A 32 2.96 -6.89 -5.72
CA ILE A 32 2.10 -7.88 -6.38
C ILE A 32 2.72 -9.28 -6.36
N ASN A 33 4.05 -9.38 -6.52
CA ASN A 33 4.75 -10.66 -6.62
C ASN A 33 5.26 -11.19 -5.27
N SER A 34 5.16 -10.41 -4.20
CA SER A 34 5.65 -10.80 -2.88
C SER A 34 4.76 -11.84 -2.21
N LYS A 35 5.34 -12.55 -1.23
CA LYS A 35 4.62 -13.45 -0.32
C LYS A 35 4.08 -12.75 0.93
N ILE A 36 4.06 -11.41 0.94
CA ILE A 36 3.51 -10.60 2.03
C ILE A 36 2.02 -10.92 2.19
N ASN A 37 1.53 -10.92 3.44
CA ASN A 37 0.12 -11.13 3.71
C ASN A 37 -0.67 -9.82 3.60
N PHE A 38 -0.13 -8.74 4.18
CA PHE A 38 -0.78 -7.44 4.30
C PHE A 38 0.17 -6.32 3.81
N PRO A 39 0.09 -5.89 2.55
CA PRO A 39 0.80 -4.72 2.08
C PRO A 39 0.04 -3.45 2.46
N PHE A 40 0.72 -2.47 3.04
CA PHE A 40 0.20 -1.13 3.28
C PHE A 40 0.96 -0.14 2.40
N MET A 41 0.26 0.44 1.44
CA MET A 41 0.83 1.36 0.47
C MET A 41 0.35 2.78 0.73
N PHE A 42 1.28 3.66 1.05
CA PHE A 42 1.05 5.07 1.32
C PHE A 42 1.59 5.92 0.18
N ILE A 43 1.08 7.15 0.08
CA ILE A 43 1.60 8.15 -0.85
C ILE A 43 2.30 9.22 -0.01
N ALA A 44 3.53 9.59 -0.41
CA ALA A 44 4.34 10.58 0.28
C ALA A 44 3.60 11.91 0.42
N GLN A 45 3.58 12.45 1.62
CA GLN A 45 2.91 13.71 1.97
C GLN A 45 3.94 14.72 2.49
N PRO A 46 3.98 15.95 1.96
CA PRO A 46 4.91 16.99 2.39
C PRO A 46 4.44 17.68 3.69
N TYR A 47 4.82 17.13 4.84
CA TYR A 47 4.53 17.75 6.13
C TYR A 47 5.50 18.91 6.42
N LEU A 48 4.97 20.02 6.93
CA LEU A 48 5.78 21.15 7.36
C LEU A 48 6.90 20.74 8.33
N GLY A 49 8.11 21.26 8.11
CA GLY A 49 9.26 20.99 8.95
C GLY A 49 10.02 19.71 8.60
N THR A 50 9.61 18.97 7.56
CA THR A 50 10.31 17.78 7.08
C THR A 50 11.17 18.09 5.85
N ASP A 51 12.24 17.29 5.64
CA ASP A 51 13.06 17.38 4.42
C ASP A 51 12.21 17.12 3.17
N LEU A 52 11.26 16.19 3.24
CA LEU A 52 10.33 15.94 2.16
C LEU A 52 9.53 17.17 1.76
N TYR A 53 9.12 18.00 2.71
CA TYR A 53 8.48 19.28 2.42
C TYR A 53 9.41 20.22 1.64
N GLN A 54 10.69 20.30 2.04
CA GLN A 54 11.68 21.11 1.32
C GLN A 54 11.91 20.60 -0.10
N ASP A 55 11.95 19.29 -0.29
CA ASP A 55 12.07 18.67 -1.61
C ASP A 55 10.88 19.03 -2.53
N PHE A 56 9.66 18.93 -2.02
CA PHE A 56 8.45 19.33 -2.76
C PHE A 56 8.47 20.85 -3.08
N LYS A 57 8.90 21.67 -2.12
CA LYS A 57 9.00 23.12 -2.29
C LYS A 57 10.06 23.50 -3.32
N SER A 58 11.25 22.92 -3.24
CA SER A 58 12.35 23.18 -4.18
C SER A 58 12.01 22.73 -5.60
N ALA A 59 11.21 21.66 -5.73
CA ALA A 59 10.70 21.18 -7.00
C ALA A 59 9.53 22.01 -7.58
N GLY A 60 9.04 23.04 -6.88
CA GLY A 60 7.90 23.85 -7.32
C GLY A 60 6.58 23.09 -7.37
N LEU A 61 6.44 22.05 -6.54
CA LEU A 61 5.27 21.16 -6.54
C LEU A 61 4.21 21.54 -5.51
N LEU A 62 4.56 22.42 -4.56
CA LEU A 62 3.63 22.96 -3.56
C LEU A 62 2.94 24.21 -4.09
N LYS A 63 1.63 24.31 -3.89
CA LYS A 63 0.88 25.55 -4.05
C LYS A 63 0.92 26.32 -2.74
N GLU A 64 1.12 27.63 -2.80
CA GLU A 64 1.08 28.49 -1.61
C GLU A 64 -0.27 28.34 -0.89
N GLY A 65 -0.22 28.19 0.43
CA GLY A 65 -1.38 28.07 1.30
C GLY A 65 -2.06 26.70 1.33
N PHE A 66 -1.57 25.71 0.58
CA PHE A 66 -2.17 24.37 0.53
C PHE A 66 -1.35 23.37 1.35
N LEU A 67 -1.72 23.21 2.62
CA LEU A 67 -1.18 22.19 3.54
C LEU A 67 -2.34 21.33 4.04
N ASP A 68 -2.82 20.43 3.19
CA ASP A 68 -3.80 19.44 3.59
C ASP A 68 -3.12 18.08 3.73
N ALA A 69 -2.67 17.81 4.94
CA ALA A 69 -2.09 16.53 5.35
C ALA A 69 -3.16 15.58 5.93
N SER A 70 -4.40 15.74 5.53
CA SER A 70 -5.56 15.05 6.14
C SER A 70 -5.63 13.56 5.84
N SER A 71 -4.85 13.03 4.90
CA SER A 71 -4.94 11.61 4.54
C SER A 71 -3.63 11.03 4.04
N PHE A 72 -3.12 10.00 4.72
CA PHE A 72 -2.00 9.18 4.24
C PHE A 72 -2.38 8.24 3.08
N ILE A 73 -3.67 8.09 2.82
CA ILE A 73 -4.23 7.13 1.88
C ILE A 73 -4.38 7.75 0.50
N LYS A 74 -4.90 8.98 0.43
CA LYS A 74 -5.08 9.71 -0.81
C LYS A 74 -4.21 10.97 -0.80
N THR A 75 -3.64 11.30 -1.95
CA THR A 75 -2.88 12.54 -2.08
C THR A 75 -3.60 13.54 -2.98
N LYS A 76 -3.43 14.81 -2.68
CA LYS A 76 -3.78 15.95 -3.55
C LYS A 76 -2.55 16.54 -4.23
N TYR A 77 -1.36 16.07 -3.84
CA TYR A 77 -0.08 16.56 -4.38
C TYR A 77 0.29 15.81 -5.66
N LYS A 78 0.81 16.57 -6.61
CA LYS A 78 1.48 16.04 -7.81
C LYS A 78 2.97 15.87 -7.53
N THR A 79 3.62 15.02 -8.29
CA THR A 79 5.08 14.92 -8.33
C THR A 79 5.59 15.40 -9.69
N LYS A 80 6.90 15.33 -9.92
CA LYS A 80 7.48 15.66 -11.23
C LYS A 80 6.93 14.79 -12.37
N TYR A 81 6.62 13.52 -12.09
CA TYR A 81 6.27 12.52 -13.11
C TYR A 81 4.85 11.98 -13.00
N PHE A 82 4.11 12.33 -11.94
CA PHE A 82 2.75 11.83 -11.69
C PHE A 82 1.81 12.95 -11.23
N SER A 83 0.62 12.93 -11.74
CA SER A 83 -0.50 13.67 -11.15
C SER A 83 -0.98 12.99 -9.86
N SER A 84 -1.71 13.71 -9.03
CA SER A 84 -2.33 13.15 -7.82
C SER A 84 -3.33 12.03 -8.15
N ALA A 85 -4.08 12.17 -9.24
CA ALA A 85 -5.02 11.15 -9.71
C ALA A 85 -4.30 9.87 -10.13
N GLU A 86 -3.17 9.96 -10.86
CA GLU A 86 -2.38 8.81 -11.25
C GLU A 86 -1.85 8.06 -10.02
N LEU A 87 -1.29 8.75 -9.02
CA LEU A 87 -0.79 8.11 -7.79
C LEU A 87 -1.90 7.39 -7.04
N ASN A 88 -3.06 8.01 -6.87
CA ASN A 88 -4.22 7.40 -6.24
C ASN A 88 -4.71 6.16 -7.01
N ASN A 89 -4.73 6.22 -8.35
CA ASN A 89 -5.09 5.10 -9.19
C ASN A 89 -4.06 3.95 -9.13
N ILE A 90 -2.75 4.27 -9.16
CA ILE A 90 -1.68 3.27 -9.02
C ILE A 90 -1.87 2.52 -7.71
N ARG A 91 -2.07 3.22 -6.59
CA ARG A 91 -2.35 2.60 -5.30
C ARG A 91 -3.55 1.67 -5.36
N LYS A 92 -4.69 2.16 -5.85
CA LYS A 92 -5.93 1.38 -5.98
C LYS A 92 -5.73 0.12 -6.83
N PHE A 93 -5.16 0.26 -8.03
CA PHE A 93 -4.94 -0.88 -8.92
C PHE A 93 -3.90 -1.87 -8.40
N THR A 94 -2.90 -1.41 -7.62
CA THR A 94 -1.94 -2.30 -6.96
C THR A 94 -2.65 -3.24 -5.99
N TYR A 95 -3.56 -2.72 -5.16
CA TYR A 95 -4.35 -3.55 -4.25
C TYR A 95 -5.26 -4.53 -4.99
N ILE A 96 -5.97 -4.07 -6.03
CA ILE A 96 -6.83 -4.93 -6.84
C ILE A 96 -6.02 -6.12 -7.39
N LYS A 97 -4.89 -5.85 -8.04
CA LYS A 97 -4.03 -6.89 -8.63
C LYS A 97 -3.46 -7.83 -7.57
N PHE A 98 -3.02 -7.27 -6.42
CA PHE A 98 -2.49 -8.06 -5.32
C PHE A 98 -3.54 -9.05 -4.79
N TYR A 99 -4.74 -8.56 -4.47
CA TYR A 99 -5.80 -9.42 -3.90
C TYR A 99 -6.37 -10.39 -4.92
N LEU A 100 -6.54 -10.01 -6.19
CA LEU A 100 -6.93 -10.95 -7.24
C LEU A 100 -5.92 -12.09 -7.36
N ARG A 101 -4.63 -11.79 -7.33
CA ARG A 101 -3.59 -12.82 -7.33
C ARG A 101 -3.65 -13.72 -6.09
N LYS A 102 -3.92 -13.14 -4.91
CA LYS A 102 -4.10 -13.93 -3.67
C LYS A 102 -5.32 -14.84 -3.75
N ILE A 103 -6.45 -14.34 -4.26
CA ILE A 103 -7.66 -15.14 -4.46
C ILE A 103 -7.38 -16.33 -5.41
N LEU A 104 -6.72 -16.07 -6.53
CA LEU A 104 -6.32 -17.12 -7.48
C LEU A 104 -5.33 -18.11 -6.85
N HIS A 105 -4.39 -17.66 -6.05
CA HIS A 105 -3.45 -18.54 -5.34
C HIS A 105 -4.16 -19.43 -4.31
N TYR A 106 -5.09 -18.87 -3.54
CA TYR A 106 -5.85 -19.58 -2.52
C TYR A 106 -7.09 -20.32 -3.06
N SER A 107 -7.37 -20.27 -4.36
CA SER A 107 -8.40 -21.12 -4.99
C SER A 107 -8.04 -22.60 -4.91
N ASN A 108 -6.76 -22.95 -4.74
CA ASN A 108 -6.33 -24.30 -4.42
C ASN A 108 -6.56 -24.58 -2.92
N PRO A 109 -7.47 -25.51 -2.53
CA PRO A 109 -7.83 -25.74 -1.13
C PRO A 109 -6.66 -26.25 -0.29
N PHE A 110 -5.71 -26.97 -0.87
CA PHE A 110 -4.51 -27.44 -0.16
C PHE A 110 -3.58 -26.28 0.21
N ILE A 111 -3.38 -25.32 -0.73
CA ILE A 111 -2.58 -24.11 -0.49
C ILE A 111 -3.28 -23.23 0.54
N PHE A 112 -4.60 -23.05 0.41
CA PHE A 112 -5.41 -22.29 1.35
C PHE A 112 -5.28 -22.83 2.77
N TYR A 113 -5.46 -24.15 2.96
CA TYR A 113 -5.28 -24.78 4.26
C TYR A 113 -3.87 -24.56 4.79
N LYS A 114 -2.84 -24.89 4.00
CA LYS A 114 -1.43 -24.85 4.44
C LYS A 114 -0.90 -23.44 4.72
N GLU A 115 -1.29 -22.46 3.91
CA GLU A 115 -0.70 -21.12 3.98
C GLU A 115 -1.58 -20.09 4.69
N PHE A 116 -2.86 -20.37 4.86
CA PHE A 116 -3.81 -19.47 5.50
C PHE A 116 -4.41 -20.08 6.77
N LEU A 117 -5.18 -21.15 6.67
CA LEU A 117 -5.88 -21.72 7.83
C LEU A 117 -4.92 -22.24 8.92
N SER A 118 -3.78 -22.82 8.54
CA SER A 118 -2.78 -23.31 9.50
C SER A 118 -2.14 -22.19 10.35
N LYS A 119 -2.33 -20.92 9.99
CA LYS A 119 -1.84 -19.77 10.76
C LYS A 119 -2.83 -19.29 11.81
N ILE A 120 -4.08 -19.68 11.69
CA ILE A 120 -5.14 -19.37 12.66
C ILE A 120 -5.06 -20.45 13.75
N ARG A 121 -4.56 -20.08 14.93
CA ARG A 121 -4.32 -21.00 16.05
C ARG A 121 -5.44 -20.98 17.06
N ASP A 122 -6.12 -19.84 17.16
CA ASP A 122 -7.20 -19.59 18.12
C ASP A 122 -8.24 -18.61 17.55
N LEU A 123 -9.30 -18.35 18.34
CA LEU A 123 -10.35 -17.42 17.98
C LEU A 123 -9.86 -15.96 17.89
N GLU A 124 -8.85 -15.59 18.68
CA GLU A 124 -8.29 -14.24 18.64
C GLU A 124 -7.55 -13.98 17.31
N ASP A 125 -6.77 -14.95 16.83
CA ASP A 125 -6.13 -14.90 15.52
C ASP A 125 -7.19 -14.74 14.40
N LEU A 126 -8.32 -15.42 14.51
CA LEU A 126 -9.42 -15.32 13.55
C LEU A 126 -10.08 -13.94 13.58
N GLU A 127 -10.42 -13.43 14.75
CA GLU A 127 -11.03 -12.10 14.92
C GLU A 127 -10.08 -11.01 14.42
N TYR A 128 -8.80 -11.08 14.76
CA TYR A 128 -7.78 -10.16 14.29
C TYR A 128 -7.66 -10.15 12.76
N THR A 129 -7.65 -11.34 12.17
CA THR A 129 -7.61 -11.49 10.71
C THR A 129 -8.83 -10.85 10.04
N ILE A 130 -10.03 -11.12 10.56
CA ILE A 130 -11.29 -10.52 10.06
C ILE A 130 -11.25 -8.99 10.19
N LYS A 131 -10.76 -8.47 11.32
CA LYS A 131 -10.65 -7.02 11.56
C LYS A 131 -9.71 -6.34 10.55
N ILE A 132 -8.55 -6.95 10.28
CA ILE A 132 -7.63 -6.45 9.26
C ILE A 132 -8.30 -6.45 7.88
N PHE A 133 -8.98 -7.53 7.50
CA PHE A 133 -9.69 -7.59 6.20
C PHE A 133 -10.77 -6.51 6.09
N LYS A 134 -11.56 -6.29 7.13
CA LYS A 134 -12.57 -5.22 7.16
C LYS A 134 -11.93 -3.85 6.97
N ASN A 135 -10.86 -3.54 7.70
CA ASN A 135 -10.18 -2.26 7.58
C ASN A 135 -9.60 -2.04 6.18
N LEU A 136 -8.96 -3.08 5.61
CA LEU A 136 -8.43 -3.03 4.26
C LEU A 136 -9.53 -2.82 3.21
N LEU A 137 -10.70 -3.45 3.37
CA LEU A 137 -11.84 -3.23 2.48
C LEU A 137 -12.40 -1.80 2.62
N THR A 138 -12.47 -1.27 3.83
CA THR A 138 -12.91 0.11 4.07
C THR A 138 -11.95 1.10 3.43
N ASP A 139 -10.64 0.94 3.63
CA ASP A 139 -9.59 1.78 3.01
C ASP A 139 -9.54 1.65 1.49
N PHE A 140 -10.11 0.57 0.95
CA PHE A 140 -10.19 0.31 -0.48
C PHE A 140 -11.42 0.98 -1.12
N LEU A 141 -12.54 1.08 -0.39
CA LEU A 141 -13.79 1.65 -0.88
C LEU A 141 -13.84 3.17 -0.77
N TYR A 142 -13.07 3.79 0.12
CA TYR A 142 -12.94 5.23 0.31
C TYR A 142 -11.61 5.76 -0.22
#